data_e0dd173fa2f2b143d9eebd690530b4ca
#
_entry.id   e0dd173fa2f2b143d9eebd690530b4ca
#
_cell.length_a   1.000
_cell.length_b   1.000
_cell.length_c   1.000
_cell.angle_alpha   90.00
_cell.angle_beta   90.00
_cell.angle_gamma   90.00
#
_symmetry.space_group_name_H-M   'P 1'
#
loop_
_entity.id
_entity.type
_entity.pdbx_description
1 polymer ?
#
loop_
_entity_poly.entity_id
_entity_poly.type
_entity_poly.pdbx_seq_one_letter_code
_entity_poly.pdbx_strand_id
1 'polypeptide(L)'
;MNDKTMLSMIFRNNLPRNPEKFRSLVEENLVKFFRFENYKHQEIEAYFKQMGDIIFSEKNDRKITGNLNRLYYELEFGNDWIDITPQFLKSNWANGNLRRMGKAYIEPSEEMEIELKALKNKNVNVGDKIKEKNNRINKYYIISVKLNSDCYRHIKLPVDTTLEQFADTIIYSFDFMNDHAHAFFMDNISWSKEDFYYPKLIDEKDKYRHTSDYTLDVVEVGYEFRFIFDFGDEWTFQCKVLKEEEEETINYPEIIKTVGDSPEQYSNYDEFE
;
A
#
# COMPACT_ATOMS: atom_id res chain seq x y z
N MET A 1 -6.17 9.31 -13.31
CA MET A 1 -5.10 9.01 -14.30
C MET A 1 -4.23 10.24 -14.47
N ASN A 2 -2.92 10.09 -14.37
CA ASN A 2 -1.97 11.15 -14.63
C ASN A 2 -1.89 11.44 -16.14
N ASP A 3 -1.85 12.69 -16.55
CA ASP A 3 -1.90 13.10 -17.97
C ASP A 3 -0.57 12.89 -18.71
N LYS A 4 0.54 12.84 -17.99
CA LYS A 4 1.88 12.66 -18.53
C LYS A 4 2.32 11.20 -18.58
N THR A 5 2.07 10.45 -17.54
CA THR A 5 2.53 9.06 -17.40
C THR A 5 1.42 8.02 -17.58
N MET A 6 0.17 8.47 -17.66
CA MET A 6 -1.04 7.63 -17.64
C MET A 6 -1.20 6.78 -16.38
N LEU A 7 -0.37 6.99 -15.34
CA LEU A 7 -0.53 6.31 -14.07
C LEU A 7 -1.93 6.53 -13.52
N SER A 8 -2.58 5.46 -13.11
CA SER A 8 -3.98 5.48 -12.68
C SER A 8 -4.10 4.92 -11.27
N MET A 9 -4.82 5.63 -10.43
CA MET A 9 -5.28 5.13 -9.14
C MET A 9 -6.78 4.87 -9.23
N ILE A 10 -7.20 3.67 -8.86
CA ILE A 10 -8.56 3.18 -9.01
C ILE A 10 -9.26 3.22 -7.66
N PHE A 11 -10.46 3.78 -7.65
CA PHE A 11 -11.34 3.79 -6.48
C PHE A 11 -12.63 3.05 -6.82
N ARG A 12 -13.13 2.29 -5.87
CA ARG A 12 -14.45 1.67 -5.94
C ARG A 12 -15.39 2.38 -4.95
N ASN A 13 -16.56 2.76 -5.43
CA ASN A 13 -17.69 3.31 -4.66
C ASN A 13 -17.44 4.63 -3.88
N ASN A 14 -18.52 5.36 -3.66
CA ASN A 14 -18.67 6.47 -2.69
C ASN A 14 -17.60 7.58 -2.68
N LEU A 15 -17.11 7.99 -3.87
CA LEU A 15 -16.27 9.18 -3.94
C LEU A 15 -17.03 10.41 -3.40
N PRO A 16 -16.39 11.23 -2.54
CA PRO A 16 -17.01 12.44 -2.04
C PRO A 16 -17.40 13.38 -3.17
N ARG A 17 -18.63 13.91 -3.14
CA ARG A 17 -19.06 14.94 -4.09
C ARG A 17 -18.51 16.33 -3.74
N ASN A 18 -18.08 16.54 -2.51
CA ASN A 18 -17.45 17.77 -2.06
C ASN A 18 -16.02 17.83 -2.59
N PRO A 19 -15.61 18.90 -3.31
CA PRO A 19 -14.29 19.02 -3.92
C PRO A 19 -13.14 18.94 -2.92
N GLU A 20 -13.25 19.56 -1.76
CA GLU A 20 -12.20 19.56 -0.74
C GLU A 20 -11.99 18.16 -0.15
N LYS A 21 -13.10 17.47 0.17
CA LYS A 21 -13.04 16.08 0.65
C LYS A 21 -12.48 15.13 -0.42
N PHE A 22 -12.84 15.36 -1.68
CA PHE A 22 -12.28 14.58 -2.79
C PHE A 22 -10.78 14.82 -2.95
N ARG A 23 -10.34 16.08 -2.85
CA ARG A 23 -8.92 16.44 -2.88
C ARG A 23 -8.14 15.72 -1.78
N SER A 24 -8.60 15.84 -0.53
CA SER A 24 -7.95 15.18 0.63
C SER A 24 -7.87 13.66 0.44
N LEU A 25 -8.95 13.04 -0.05
CA LEU A 25 -8.99 11.62 -0.35
C LEU A 25 -7.95 11.23 -1.40
N VAL A 26 -7.84 12.01 -2.49
CA VAL A 26 -6.86 11.73 -3.56
C VAL A 26 -5.44 11.92 -3.06
N GLU A 27 -5.13 13.03 -2.38
CA GLU A 27 -3.79 13.31 -1.87
C GLU A 27 -3.31 12.24 -0.89
N GLU A 28 -4.14 11.90 0.09
CA GLU A 28 -3.83 10.86 1.08
C GLU A 28 -3.58 9.49 0.42
N ASN A 29 -4.48 9.09 -0.47
CA ASN A 29 -4.36 7.78 -1.11
C ASN A 29 -3.30 7.74 -2.20
N LEU A 30 -2.95 8.87 -2.82
CA LEU A 30 -1.85 8.93 -3.78
C LEU A 30 -0.51 8.70 -3.08
N VAL A 31 -0.31 9.24 -1.86
CA VAL A 31 0.87 8.94 -1.06
C VAL A 31 0.93 7.45 -0.73
N LYS A 32 -0.17 6.87 -0.25
CA LYS A 32 -0.26 5.44 0.07
C LYS A 32 0.01 4.57 -1.18
N PHE A 33 -0.57 4.96 -2.31
CA PHE A 33 -0.37 4.26 -3.57
C PHE A 33 1.08 4.31 -4.05
N PHE A 34 1.72 5.47 -4.03
CA PHE A 34 3.13 5.57 -4.39
C PHE A 34 4.03 4.74 -3.47
N ARG A 35 3.67 4.63 -2.20
CA ARG A 35 4.34 3.75 -1.25
C ARG A 35 4.16 2.27 -1.60
N PHE A 36 2.95 1.88 -1.91
CA PHE A 36 2.63 0.53 -2.37
C PHE A 36 3.42 0.14 -3.63
N GLU A 37 3.62 1.09 -4.56
CA GLU A 37 4.45 0.92 -5.77
C GLU A 37 5.97 1.02 -5.48
N ASN A 38 6.40 1.07 -4.21
CA ASN A 38 7.80 1.17 -3.78
C ASN A 38 8.57 2.39 -4.29
N TYR A 39 7.90 3.49 -4.63
CA TYR A 39 8.59 4.73 -4.96
C TYR A 39 9.24 5.37 -3.71
N LYS A 40 10.44 5.91 -3.88
CA LYS A 40 11.22 6.46 -2.77
C LYS A 40 10.60 7.76 -2.24
N HIS A 41 10.70 7.96 -0.92
CA HIS A 41 10.15 9.14 -0.26
C HIS A 41 10.54 10.47 -0.93
N GLN A 42 11.82 10.64 -1.25
CA GLN A 42 12.32 11.85 -1.94
C GLN A 42 11.67 12.06 -3.33
N GLU A 43 11.33 10.99 -4.02
CA GLU A 43 10.64 11.01 -5.30
C GLU A 43 9.18 11.43 -5.12
N ILE A 44 8.53 10.91 -4.10
CA ILE A 44 7.15 11.27 -3.73
C ILE A 44 7.08 12.75 -3.30
N GLU A 45 7.99 13.20 -2.44
CA GLU A 45 8.06 14.62 -2.06
C GLU A 45 8.31 15.53 -3.25
N ALA A 46 9.22 15.14 -4.17
CA ALA A 46 9.48 15.89 -5.37
C ALA A 46 8.24 15.99 -6.27
N TYR A 47 7.46 14.93 -6.37
CA TYR A 47 6.19 14.92 -7.09
C TYR A 47 5.18 15.88 -6.47
N PHE A 48 4.94 15.81 -5.16
CA PHE A 48 3.98 16.67 -4.47
C PHE A 48 4.39 18.14 -4.48
N LYS A 49 5.68 18.45 -4.49
CA LYS A 49 6.18 19.84 -4.67
C LYS A 49 5.87 20.40 -6.06
N GLN A 50 5.77 19.54 -7.08
CA GLN A 50 5.44 19.92 -8.44
C GLN A 50 3.94 19.82 -8.75
N MET A 51 3.22 19.01 -7.99
CA MET A 51 1.77 18.86 -8.10
C MET A 51 1.11 20.17 -7.65
N GLY A 52 0.57 20.91 -8.59
CA GLY A 52 -0.22 22.11 -8.28
C GLY A 52 -1.54 21.77 -7.58
N ASP A 53 -2.37 22.79 -7.40
CA ASP A 53 -3.72 22.60 -6.86
C ASP A 53 -4.56 21.66 -7.73
N ILE A 54 -5.33 20.76 -7.11
CA ILE A 54 -6.31 19.94 -7.82
C ILE A 54 -7.44 20.86 -8.28
N ILE A 55 -7.56 21.01 -9.59
CA ILE A 55 -8.58 21.85 -10.22
C ILE A 55 -9.62 20.94 -10.89
N PHE A 56 -10.90 21.17 -10.55
CA PHE A 56 -12.00 20.53 -11.25
C PHE A 56 -12.29 21.30 -12.55
N SER A 57 -12.24 20.61 -13.69
CA SER A 57 -12.45 21.19 -14.99
C SER A 57 -13.47 20.39 -15.80
N GLU A 58 -14.32 21.09 -16.55
CA GLU A 58 -15.22 20.47 -17.53
C GLU A 58 -14.48 20.07 -18.83
N LYS A 59 -13.23 20.52 -19.00
CA LYS A 59 -12.42 20.18 -20.17
C LYS A 59 -11.85 18.78 -20.05
N ASN A 60 -12.31 17.90 -20.91
CA ASN A 60 -11.78 16.54 -21.03
C ASN A 60 -10.75 16.47 -22.16
N ASP A 61 -9.52 16.05 -21.84
CA ASP A 61 -8.57 15.62 -22.85
C ASP A 61 -9.08 14.30 -23.47
N ARG A 62 -9.26 14.30 -24.80
CA ARG A 62 -9.77 13.12 -25.53
C ARG A 62 -8.85 11.90 -25.40
N LYS A 63 -7.55 12.11 -25.23
CA LYS A 63 -6.58 11.02 -25.06
C LYS A 63 -6.75 10.36 -23.70
N ILE A 64 -6.83 11.17 -22.64
CA ILE A 64 -7.08 10.69 -21.28
C ILE A 64 -8.43 10.00 -21.20
N THR A 65 -9.46 10.61 -21.73
CA THR A 65 -10.82 10.03 -21.77
C THR A 65 -10.83 8.68 -22.49
N GLY A 66 -10.14 8.55 -23.63
CA GLY A 66 -10.05 7.30 -24.38
C GLY A 66 -9.35 6.19 -23.59
N ASN A 67 -8.26 6.52 -22.89
CA ASN A 67 -7.55 5.56 -22.03
C ASN A 67 -8.36 5.21 -20.77
N LEU A 68 -9.08 6.17 -20.17
CA LEU A 68 -9.98 5.91 -19.04
C LEU A 68 -11.13 4.98 -19.43
N ASN A 69 -11.76 5.21 -20.58
CA ASN A 69 -12.82 4.33 -21.07
C ASN A 69 -12.31 2.90 -21.31
N ARG A 70 -11.13 2.77 -21.92
CA ARG A 70 -10.51 1.46 -22.12
C ARG A 70 -10.22 0.79 -20.78
N LEU A 71 -9.61 1.50 -19.82
CA LEU A 71 -9.35 1.00 -18.47
C LEU A 71 -10.64 0.56 -17.78
N TYR A 72 -11.72 1.35 -17.90
CA TYR A 72 -13.02 0.99 -17.35
C TYR A 72 -13.52 -0.36 -17.89
N TYR A 73 -13.48 -0.56 -19.22
CA TYR A 73 -13.87 -1.84 -19.81
C TYR A 73 -12.97 -2.99 -19.35
N GLU A 74 -11.64 -2.80 -19.31
CA GLU A 74 -10.70 -3.82 -18.84
C GLU A 74 -11.01 -4.25 -17.39
N LEU A 75 -11.40 -3.31 -16.53
CA LEU A 75 -11.75 -3.56 -15.13
C LEU A 75 -13.15 -4.18 -14.96
N GLU A 76 -14.09 -3.88 -15.85
CA GLU A 76 -15.47 -4.39 -15.76
C GLU A 76 -15.54 -5.90 -16.04
N PHE A 77 -14.66 -6.42 -16.88
CA PHE A 77 -14.61 -7.86 -17.22
C PHE A 77 -13.86 -8.71 -16.18
N GLY A 78 -13.12 -8.08 -15.25
CA GLY A 78 -12.47 -8.79 -14.14
C GLY A 78 -13.38 -8.82 -12.93
N ASN A 79 -13.93 -9.98 -12.58
CA ASN A 79 -14.92 -10.14 -11.51
C ASN A 79 -14.37 -9.97 -10.06
N ASP A 80 -13.06 -9.73 -9.90
CA ASP A 80 -12.41 -9.77 -8.59
C ASP A 80 -12.28 -8.37 -7.97
N TRP A 81 -13.42 -7.72 -7.73
CA TRP A 81 -13.44 -6.47 -6.98
C TRP A 81 -13.38 -6.74 -5.49
N ILE A 82 -12.30 -6.28 -4.87
CA ILE A 82 -12.19 -6.21 -3.42
C ILE A 82 -12.99 -5.01 -2.93
N ASP A 83 -13.74 -5.15 -1.84
CA ASP A 83 -14.58 -4.06 -1.31
C ASP A 83 -13.79 -2.93 -0.62
N ILE A 84 -12.47 -2.92 -0.81
CA ILE A 84 -11.57 -1.91 -0.26
C ILE A 84 -11.42 -0.74 -1.22
N THR A 85 -11.54 0.47 -0.72
CA THR A 85 -11.20 1.70 -1.45
C THR A 85 -10.00 2.34 -0.75
N PRO A 86 -8.90 2.64 -1.48
CA PRO A 86 -8.64 2.48 -2.91
C PRO A 86 -8.21 1.05 -3.32
N GLN A 87 -8.34 0.76 -4.61
CA GLN A 87 -8.02 -0.54 -5.21
C GLN A 87 -6.54 -0.58 -5.68
N PHE A 88 -5.58 -0.70 -4.78
CA PHE A 88 -4.16 -0.59 -5.14
C PHE A 88 -3.67 -1.74 -6.03
N LEU A 89 -4.05 -2.98 -5.75
CA LEU A 89 -3.69 -4.12 -6.61
C LEU A 89 -4.22 -3.96 -8.04
N LYS A 90 -5.49 -3.53 -8.19
CA LYS A 90 -6.05 -3.24 -9.52
C LYS A 90 -5.39 -2.03 -10.17
N SER A 91 -4.98 -1.04 -9.38
CA SER A 91 -4.20 0.09 -9.87
C SER A 91 -2.83 -0.36 -10.38
N ASN A 92 -2.12 -1.18 -9.63
CA ASN A 92 -0.83 -1.76 -10.02
C ASN A 92 -0.96 -2.59 -11.31
N TRP A 93 -1.90 -3.54 -11.36
CA TRP A 93 -2.18 -4.31 -12.56
C TRP A 93 -2.48 -3.40 -13.78
N ALA A 94 -3.32 -2.38 -13.59
CA ALA A 94 -3.67 -1.46 -14.66
C ALA A 94 -2.48 -0.63 -15.16
N ASN A 95 -1.54 -0.30 -14.26
CA ASN A 95 -0.36 0.50 -14.57
C ASN A 95 0.78 -0.30 -15.18
N GLY A 96 0.81 -1.62 -14.99
CA GLY A 96 1.69 -2.54 -15.71
C GLY A 96 1.22 -2.86 -17.13
N ASN A 97 0.01 -2.43 -17.53
CA ASN A 97 -0.49 -2.66 -18.89
C ASN A 97 -0.19 -1.47 -19.81
N LEU A 98 0.20 -1.78 -21.05
CA LEU A 98 0.53 -0.78 -22.06
C LEU A 98 -0.64 0.16 -22.34
N ARG A 99 -0.38 1.45 -22.32
CA ARG A 99 -1.31 2.53 -22.67
C ARG A 99 -0.85 3.28 -23.92
N ARG A 100 -1.81 3.66 -24.76
CA ARG A 100 -1.50 4.43 -25.97
C ARG A 100 -1.31 5.89 -25.66
N MET A 101 -0.12 6.41 -25.94
CA MET A 101 0.22 7.83 -25.83
C MET A 101 0.65 8.40 -27.20
N GLY A 102 -0.29 9.02 -27.91
CA GLY A 102 -0.04 9.48 -29.28
C GLY A 102 0.17 8.33 -30.26
N LYS A 103 1.39 8.20 -30.80
CA LYS A 103 1.78 7.12 -31.70
C LYS A 103 2.52 5.97 -30.98
N ALA A 104 2.91 6.18 -29.73
CA ALA A 104 3.64 5.21 -28.92
C ALA A 104 2.72 4.47 -27.94
N TYR A 105 3.22 3.34 -27.46
CA TYR A 105 2.66 2.66 -26.29
C TYR A 105 3.66 2.81 -25.15
N ILE A 106 3.16 3.11 -23.96
CA ILE A 106 3.93 3.28 -22.74
C ILE A 106 3.39 2.35 -21.66
N GLU A 107 4.26 1.96 -20.73
CA GLU A 107 3.86 1.34 -19.47
C GLU A 107 3.79 2.44 -18.41
N PRO A 108 2.61 2.71 -17.83
CA PRO A 108 2.42 3.82 -16.90
C PRO A 108 3.32 3.80 -15.67
N SER A 109 3.61 2.62 -15.12
CA SER A 109 4.51 2.44 -13.97
C SER A 109 5.95 2.82 -14.32
N GLU A 110 6.47 2.36 -15.46
CA GLU A 110 7.82 2.72 -15.94
C GLU A 110 7.95 4.22 -16.21
N GLU A 111 6.97 4.81 -16.90
CA GLU A 111 6.96 6.25 -17.19
C GLU A 111 6.90 7.09 -15.91
N MET A 112 6.16 6.64 -14.89
CA MET A 112 6.12 7.34 -13.60
C MET A 112 7.45 7.25 -12.87
N GLU A 113 8.13 6.11 -12.90
CA GLU A 113 9.45 5.96 -12.31
C GLU A 113 10.48 6.91 -12.96
N ILE A 114 10.46 7.01 -14.29
CA ILE A 114 11.30 7.94 -15.04
C ILE A 114 11.00 9.38 -14.65
N GLU A 115 9.73 9.76 -14.56
CA GLU A 115 9.32 11.11 -14.17
C GLU A 115 9.74 11.47 -12.75
N LEU A 116 9.53 10.56 -11.79
CA LEU A 116 9.90 10.77 -10.39
C LEU A 116 11.42 10.94 -10.23
N LYS A 117 12.23 10.13 -10.93
CA LYS A 117 13.69 10.29 -10.97
C LYS A 117 14.11 11.64 -11.57
N ALA A 118 13.42 12.08 -12.62
CA ALA A 118 13.70 13.38 -13.25
C ALA A 118 13.33 14.56 -12.32
N LEU A 119 12.22 14.47 -11.61
CA LEU A 119 11.80 15.50 -10.63
C LEU A 119 12.75 15.58 -9.45
N LYS A 120 13.22 14.45 -8.92
CA LYS A 120 14.23 14.39 -7.87
C LYS A 120 15.52 15.10 -8.31
N ASN A 121 16.00 14.82 -9.52
CA ASN A 121 17.24 15.42 -10.03
C ASN A 121 17.11 16.94 -10.27
N LYS A 122 15.94 17.42 -10.67
CA LYS A 122 15.67 18.87 -10.78
C LYS A 122 15.70 19.57 -9.42
N ASN A 123 15.19 18.92 -8.38
CA ASN A 123 15.14 19.49 -7.04
C ASN A 123 16.53 19.54 -6.36
N VAL A 124 17.47 18.65 -6.72
CA VAL A 124 18.85 18.67 -6.22
C VAL A 124 19.57 19.96 -6.66
N ASN A 125 19.26 20.50 -7.84
CA ASN A 125 19.87 21.75 -8.32
C ASN A 125 19.27 23.03 -7.68
N VAL A 126 18.14 22.92 -6.98
CA VAL A 126 17.51 24.03 -6.23
C VAL A 126 17.84 23.96 -4.73
N GLY A 127 18.32 22.79 -4.27
CA GLY A 127 18.45 22.44 -2.84
C GLY A 127 19.64 23.01 -2.10
N ASP A 128 20.57 23.74 -2.77
CA ASP A 128 21.71 24.39 -2.08
C ASP A 128 21.30 25.63 -1.26
N LYS A 129 20.03 26.01 -1.24
CA LYS A 129 19.53 27.19 -0.49
C LYS A 129 18.50 26.89 0.62
N ILE A 130 18.10 25.66 0.84
CA ILE A 130 17.19 25.33 1.94
C ILE A 130 17.79 24.20 2.79
N LYS A 131 18.94 24.48 3.42
CA LYS A 131 19.38 23.78 4.61
C LYS A 131 18.81 24.50 5.83
N GLU A 132 17.50 24.31 6.07
CA GLU A 132 16.95 24.52 7.42
C GLU A 132 15.68 23.71 7.60
N LYS A 133 15.76 22.83 8.60
CA LYS A 133 14.67 22.18 9.34
C LYS A 133 13.91 21.03 8.69
N ASN A 134 14.34 19.85 8.98
CA ASN A 134 13.67 18.95 9.95
C ASN A 134 14.53 17.69 10.11
N ASN A 135 15.48 17.72 11.05
CA ASN A 135 16.03 16.51 11.64
C ASN A 135 14.91 15.84 12.48
N ARG A 136 13.89 15.29 11.84
CA ARG A 136 13.05 14.30 12.45
C ARG A 136 13.76 12.97 12.31
N ILE A 137 14.33 12.51 13.39
CA ILE A 137 14.77 11.13 13.53
C ILE A 137 13.50 10.30 13.46
N ASN A 138 13.39 9.48 12.43
CA ASN A 138 12.24 8.58 12.27
C ASN A 138 12.60 7.24 12.88
N LYS A 139 11.67 6.69 13.67
CA LYS A 139 11.82 5.38 14.30
C LYS A 139 11.24 4.29 13.41
N TYR A 140 11.96 3.21 13.31
CA TYR A 140 11.60 2.01 12.55
C TYR A 140 11.63 0.79 13.42
N TYR A 141 10.68 -0.10 13.22
CA TYR A 141 10.78 -1.45 13.73
C TYR A 141 11.29 -2.39 12.64
N ILE A 142 12.09 -3.38 13.08
CA ILE A 142 12.33 -4.60 12.33
C ILE A 142 11.49 -5.68 12.99
N ILE A 143 10.51 -6.19 12.24
CA ILE A 143 9.56 -7.18 12.71
C ILE A 143 9.82 -8.50 11.98
N SER A 144 10.02 -9.58 12.74
CA SER A 144 10.01 -10.94 12.22
C SER A 144 8.58 -11.40 12.08
N VAL A 145 8.19 -11.81 10.89
CA VAL A 145 6.89 -12.39 10.56
C VAL A 145 7.13 -13.81 10.10
N LYS A 146 6.69 -14.79 10.90
CA LYS A 146 6.93 -16.22 10.66
C LYS A 146 5.64 -16.95 10.41
N LEU A 147 5.58 -17.63 9.27
CA LEU A 147 4.59 -18.65 9.03
C LEU A 147 4.98 -19.96 9.73
N ASN A 148 6.28 -20.33 9.65
CA ASN A 148 6.92 -21.45 10.37
C ASN A 148 8.42 -21.23 10.49
N SER A 149 9.19 -22.23 10.99
CA SER A 149 10.65 -22.14 11.17
C SER A 149 11.41 -21.92 9.86
N ASP A 150 10.88 -22.44 8.76
CA ASP A 150 11.54 -22.50 7.45
C ASP A 150 10.98 -21.49 6.45
N CYS A 151 9.91 -20.77 6.83
CA CYS A 151 9.29 -19.74 6.01
C CYS A 151 8.98 -18.50 6.85
N TYR A 152 9.77 -17.44 6.66
CA TYR A 152 9.60 -16.18 7.39
C TYR A 152 10.20 -14.98 6.65
N ARG A 153 9.76 -13.78 7.05
CA ARG A 153 10.24 -12.49 6.57
C ARG A 153 10.70 -11.63 7.73
N HIS A 154 11.74 -10.80 7.51
CA HIS A 154 11.98 -9.65 8.37
C HIS A 154 11.61 -8.41 7.61
N ILE A 155 10.71 -7.63 8.16
CA ILE A 155 10.16 -6.43 7.56
C ILE A 155 10.61 -5.23 8.40
N LYS A 156 11.21 -4.25 7.73
CA LYS A 156 11.54 -2.94 8.30
C LYS A 156 10.48 -1.95 7.90
N LEU A 157 9.90 -1.24 8.86
CA LEU A 157 8.84 -0.28 8.59
C LEU A 157 8.78 0.81 9.67
N PRO A 158 8.28 2.02 9.32
CA PRO A 158 8.11 3.11 10.28
C PRO A 158 7.19 2.72 11.43
N VAL A 159 7.46 3.21 12.63
CA VAL A 159 6.63 2.94 13.82
C VAL A 159 5.22 3.53 13.69
N ASP A 160 5.06 4.59 12.92
CA ASP A 160 3.78 5.23 12.58
C ASP A 160 3.00 4.52 11.44
N THR A 161 3.47 3.36 10.98
CA THR A 161 2.73 2.50 10.04
C THR A 161 1.47 1.97 10.72
N THR A 162 0.30 2.09 10.08
CA THR A 162 -0.94 1.54 10.65
C THR A 162 -0.91 0.01 10.63
N LEU A 163 -1.66 -0.61 11.54
CA LEU A 163 -1.79 -2.07 11.54
C LEU A 163 -2.40 -2.60 10.24
N GLU A 164 -3.29 -1.82 9.60
CA GLU A 164 -3.80 -2.12 8.27
C GLU A 164 -2.69 -2.18 7.21
N GLN A 165 -1.83 -1.16 7.16
CA GLN A 165 -0.70 -1.12 6.23
C GLN A 165 0.32 -2.23 6.53
N PHE A 166 0.46 -2.60 7.79
CA PHE A 166 1.33 -3.72 8.17
C PHE A 166 0.73 -5.06 7.74
N ALA A 167 -0.60 -5.25 7.87
CA ALA A 167 -1.29 -6.42 7.34
C ALA A 167 -1.06 -6.57 5.83
N ASP A 168 -1.29 -5.49 5.05
CA ASP A 168 -1.03 -5.47 3.61
C ASP A 168 0.42 -5.86 3.29
N THR A 169 1.38 -5.34 4.08
CA THR A 169 2.80 -5.64 3.90
C THR A 169 3.11 -7.11 4.18
N ILE A 170 2.50 -7.71 5.20
CA ILE A 170 2.66 -9.14 5.51
C ILE A 170 2.14 -9.96 4.34
N ILE A 171 0.89 -9.75 3.94
CA ILE A 171 0.20 -10.48 2.87
C ILE A 171 1.04 -10.42 1.59
N TYR A 172 1.45 -9.21 1.19
CA TYR A 172 2.33 -9.01 0.03
C TYR A 172 3.67 -9.74 0.15
N SER A 173 4.30 -9.73 1.34
CA SER A 173 5.63 -10.33 1.56
C SER A 173 5.64 -11.86 1.41
N PHE A 174 4.48 -12.50 1.45
CA PHE A 174 4.28 -13.92 1.21
C PHE A 174 3.61 -14.22 -0.15
N ASP A 175 3.56 -13.24 -1.06
CA ASP A 175 2.96 -13.35 -2.39
C ASP A 175 1.48 -13.76 -2.37
N PHE A 176 0.77 -13.44 -1.28
CA PHE A 176 -0.65 -13.73 -1.13
C PHE A 176 -1.51 -12.63 -1.75
N MET A 177 -2.66 -13.00 -2.25
CA MET A 177 -3.72 -12.08 -2.65
C MET A 177 -4.43 -11.55 -1.40
N ASN A 178 -4.63 -10.23 -1.32
CA ASN A 178 -5.33 -9.60 -0.20
C ASN A 178 -6.86 -9.59 -0.46
N ASP A 179 -7.45 -10.76 -0.48
CA ASP A 179 -8.84 -11.00 -0.86
C ASP A 179 -9.71 -11.52 0.30
N HIS A 180 -9.12 -11.69 1.48
CA HIS A 180 -9.79 -12.14 2.70
C HIS A 180 -9.58 -11.21 3.89
N ALA A 181 -10.39 -11.39 4.92
CA ALA A 181 -10.28 -10.67 6.17
C ALA A 181 -9.06 -11.10 6.98
N HIS A 182 -8.57 -10.19 7.82
CA HIS A 182 -7.43 -10.43 8.69
C HIS A 182 -7.69 -9.93 10.11
N ALA A 183 -6.83 -10.31 11.06
CA ALA A 183 -6.85 -9.80 12.41
C ALA A 183 -5.46 -9.85 13.06
N PHE A 184 -5.21 -8.89 13.97
CA PHE A 184 -4.09 -8.96 14.90
C PHE A 184 -4.58 -9.33 16.29
N PHE A 185 -3.86 -10.23 16.97
CA PHE A 185 -4.08 -10.65 18.35
C PHE A 185 -2.84 -10.32 19.14
N MET A 186 -2.92 -9.25 19.93
CA MET A 186 -1.75 -8.67 20.61
C MET A 186 -1.28 -9.49 21.81
N ASP A 187 -2.16 -10.25 22.43
CA ASP A 187 -1.81 -11.21 23.48
C ASP A 187 -1.17 -12.51 22.97
N ASN A 188 -0.87 -12.57 21.67
CA ASN A 188 -0.28 -13.72 21.00
C ASN A 188 -1.12 -15.01 21.03
N ILE A 189 -2.41 -14.91 21.27
CA ILE A 189 -3.37 -16.01 21.32
C ILE A 189 -4.36 -15.89 20.17
N SER A 190 -4.36 -16.87 19.27
CA SER A 190 -5.32 -16.90 18.14
C SER A 190 -6.75 -16.84 18.66
N TRP A 191 -7.58 -15.98 18.07
CA TRP A 191 -9.00 -15.80 18.39
C TRP A 191 -9.27 -15.35 19.83
N SER A 192 -8.28 -14.75 20.50
CA SER A 192 -8.47 -14.10 21.79
C SER A 192 -9.54 -13.03 21.70
N LYS A 193 -10.24 -12.82 22.82
CA LYS A 193 -11.24 -11.76 22.97
C LYS A 193 -10.74 -10.58 23.83
N GLU A 194 -9.46 -10.63 24.23
CA GLU A 194 -8.90 -9.67 25.18
C GLU A 194 -8.25 -8.49 24.46
N ASP A 195 -7.35 -8.76 23.51
CA ASP A 195 -6.55 -7.73 22.83
C ASP A 195 -6.40 -8.03 21.34
N PHE A 196 -7.29 -7.47 20.53
CA PHE A 196 -7.34 -7.73 19.09
C PHE A 196 -7.76 -6.50 18.29
N TYR A 197 -7.42 -6.53 16.99
CA TYR A 197 -7.74 -5.50 16.01
C TYR A 197 -8.24 -6.15 14.73
N TYR A 198 -9.36 -5.65 14.22
CA TYR A 198 -9.98 -6.10 12.98
C TYR A 198 -9.99 -4.99 11.92
N PRO A 199 -10.05 -5.33 10.61
CA PRO A 199 -10.38 -4.35 9.58
C PRO A 199 -11.74 -3.75 9.82
N LYS A 200 -11.87 -2.46 9.59
CA LYS A 200 -13.16 -1.75 9.73
C LYS A 200 -14.27 -2.36 8.87
N LEU A 201 -13.88 -2.94 7.72
CA LEU A 201 -14.78 -3.53 6.75
C LEU A 201 -15.66 -4.66 7.33
N ILE A 202 -15.13 -5.45 8.28
CA ILE A 202 -15.86 -6.59 8.86
C ILE A 202 -16.61 -6.23 10.16
N ASP A 203 -16.48 -5.00 10.64
CA ASP A 203 -17.15 -4.51 11.85
C ASP A 203 -18.25 -3.50 11.53
N GLU A 204 -19.36 -3.96 10.95
CA GLU A 204 -20.51 -3.12 10.59
C GLU A 204 -21.09 -2.31 11.76
N LYS A 205 -20.80 -2.68 12.99
CA LYS A 205 -21.34 -2.04 14.21
C LYS A 205 -20.34 -1.17 14.93
N ASP A 206 -19.14 -1.01 14.40
CA ASP A 206 -18.07 -0.18 14.99
C ASP A 206 -17.79 -0.54 16.48
N LYS A 207 -17.71 -1.85 16.75
CA LYS A 207 -17.61 -2.38 18.11
C LYS A 207 -16.18 -2.68 18.56
N TYR A 208 -15.28 -2.87 17.61
CA TYR A 208 -13.93 -3.33 17.85
C TYR A 208 -12.92 -2.23 17.54
N ARG A 209 -11.67 -2.47 17.93
CA ARG A 209 -10.56 -1.62 17.51
C ARG A 209 -10.21 -1.95 16.07
N HIS A 210 -10.04 -0.92 15.23
CA HIS A 210 -9.79 -1.12 13.81
C HIS A 210 -8.31 -0.99 13.48
N THR A 211 -7.82 -1.86 12.62
CA THR A 211 -6.42 -1.89 12.15
C THR A 211 -6.01 -0.58 11.46
N SER A 212 -6.95 0.15 10.88
CA SER A 212 -6.71 1.46 10.26
C SER A 212 -6.46 2.60 11.24
N ASP A 213 -6.93 2.46 12.50
CA ASP A 213 -6.95 3.55 13.48
C ASP A 213 -5.76 3.50 14.46
N TYR A 214 -4.99 2.41 14.41
CA TYR A 214 -3.84 2.18 15.30
C TYR A 214 -2.57 1.94 14.48
N THR A 215 -1.45 2.41 15.00
CA THR A 215 -0.12 2.26 14.40
C THR A 215 0.73 1.26 15.17
N LEU A 216 1.91 0.93 14.66
CA LEU A 216 2.82 0.00 15.32
C LEU A 216 3.42 0.52 16.64
N ASP A 217 3.15 1.77 17.01
CA ASP A 217 3.50 2.31 18.32
C ASP A 217 2.74 1.65 19.49
N VAL A 218 1.75 0.82 19.22
CA VAL A 218 1.07 -0.03 20.22
C VAL A 218 1.92 -1.20 20.71
N VAL A 219 3.06 -1.47 20.06
CA VAL A 219 4.01 -2.53 20.43
C VAL A 219 5.40 -1.97 20.71
N GLU A 220 6.25 -2.76 21.35
CA GLU A 220 7.64 -2.39 21.68
C GLU A 220 8.62 -3.51 21.33
N VAL A 221 9.91 -3.22 21.38
CA VAL A 221 10.95 -4.22 21.10
C VAL A 221 10.82 -5.43 22.02
N GLY A 222 10.84 -6.61 21.42
CA GLY A 222 10.66 -7.89 22.08
C GLY A 222 9.21 -8.36 22.13
N TYR A 223 8.24 -7.49 21.81
CA TYR A 223 6.82 -7.84 21.82
C TYR A 223 6.50 -8.91 20.78
N GLU A 224 5.67 -9.87 21.16
CA GLU A 224 5.21 -10.98 20.31
C GLU A 224 3.69 -10.93 20.18
N PHE A 225 3.19 -11.07 18.96
CA PHE A 225 1.76 -11.05 18.67
C PHE A 225 1.46 -11.91 17.44
N ARG A 226 0.19 -12.17 17.19
CA ARG A 226 -0.28 -12.94 16.04
C ARG A 226 -0.96 -12.11 15.01
N PHE A 227 -0.72 -12.46 13.76
CA PHE A 227 -1.51 -12.05 12.63
C PHE A 227 -2.19 -13.27 12.03
N ILE A 228 -3.48 -13.20 11.79
CA ILE A 228 -4.25 -14.23 11.09
C ILE A 228 -4.84 -13.58 9.84
N PHE A 229 -4.61 -14.21 8.72
CA PHE A 229 -5.16 -13.85 7.43
C PHE A 229 -6.00 -15.00 6.91
N ASP A 230 -7.11 -14.68 6.24
CA ASP A 230 -8.13 -15.62 5.78
C ASP A 230 -8.69 -16.48 6.93
N PHE A 231 -9.85 -16.09 7.43
CA PHE A 231 -10.48 -16.77 8.57
C PHE A 231 -11.01 -18.15 8.23
N GLY A 232 -11.04 -18.54 6.95
CA GLY A 232 -11.37 -19.88 6.47
C GLY A 232 -10.16 -20.82 6.53
N ASP A 233 -9.05 -20.42 5.90
CA ASP A 233 -7.83 -21.20 5.82
C ASP A 233 -6.86 -20.94 7.01
N GLU A 234 -7.12 -19.89 7.79
CA GLU A 234 -6.38 -19.53 9.01
C GLU A 234 -4.87 -19.41 8.83
N TRP A 235 -4.41 -18.68 7.81
CA TRP A 235 -3.00 -18.37 7.67
C TRP A 235 -2.50 -17.60 8.90
N THR A 236 -1.82 -18.30 9.79
CA THR A 236 -1.38 -17.78 11.08
C THR A 236 0.10 -17.44 11.07
N PHE A 237 0.43 -16.18 11.33
CA PHE A 237 1.80 -15.67 11.40
C PHE A 237 2.15 -15.25 12.81
N GLN A 238 3.31 -15.72 13.27
CA GLN A 238 3.92 -15.24 14.51
C GLN A 238 4.74 -13.99 14.22
N CYS A 239 4.34 -12.87 14.77
CA CYS A 239 5.05 -11.60 14.67
C CYS A 239 5.90 -11.35 15.93
N LYS A 240 7.10 -10.79 15.75
CA LYS A 240 7.96 -10.36 16.85
C LYS A 240 8.74 -9.10 16.47
N VAL A 241 8.66 -8.07 17.28
CA VAL A 241 9.48 -6.87 17.14
C VAL A 241 10.91 -7.21 17.57
N LEU A 242 11.83 -7.25 16.61
CA LEU A 242 13.22 -7.65 16.86
C LEU A 242 14.07 -6.51 17.42
N LYS A 243 13.91 -5.32 16.85
CA LYS A 243 14.64 -4.11 17.25
C LYS A 243 13.98 -2.84 16.71
N GLU A 244 14.32 -1.70 17.31
CA GLU A 244 14.06 -0.36 16.85
C GLU A 244 15.34 0.21 16.22
N GLU A 245 15.21 0.95 15.13
CA GLU A 245 16.26 1.71 14.48
C GLU A 245 15.79 3.15 14.27
N GLU A 246 16.76 4.07 14.23
CA GLU A 246 16.51 5.47 13.94
C GLU A 246 17.24 5.85 12.65
N GLU A 247 16.53 6.49 11.72
CA GLU A 247 17.09 6.97 10.45
C GLU A 247 16.59 8.38 10.12
N GLU A 248 17.41 9.15 9.42
CA GLU A 248 17.06 10.49 8.97
C GLU A 248 16.07 10.49 7.80
N THR A 249 16.02 9.39 7.04
CA THR A 249 15.15 9.24 5.87
C THR A 249 13.98 8.34 6.20
N ILE A 250 12.77 8.74 5.78
CA ILE A 250 11.60 7.89 5.86
C ILE A 250 11.72 6.84 4.75
N ASN A 251 12.01 5.60 5.13
CA ASN A 251 11.94 4.45 4.21
C ASN A 251 10.58 3.79 4.36
N TYR A 252 10.11 3.19 3.29
CA TYR A 252 8.86 2.43 3.28
C TYR A 252 9.04 1.05 3.85
N PRO A 253 7.95 0.29 4.08
CA PRO A 253 8.09 -1.11 4.43
C PRO A 253 9.07 -1.80 3.48
N GLU A 254 10.14 -2.34 4.04
CA GLU A 254 11.19 -3.03 3.30
C GLU A 254 11.32 -4.47 3.81
N ILE A 255 11.27 -5.44 2.92
CA ILE A 255 11.56 -6.83 3.25
C ILE A 255 13.08 -7.00 3.25
N ILE A 256 13.69 -6.89 4.44
CA ILE A 256 15.14 -6.93 4.60
C ILE A 256 15.70 -8.37 4.70
N LYS A 257 14.83 -9.36 4.91
CA LYS A 257 15.20 -10.78 4.92
C LYS A 257 14.03 -11.64 4.48
N THR A 258 14.30 -12.58 3.59
CA THR A 258 13.39 -13.62 3.16
C THR A 258 14.04 -14.98 3.41
N VAL A 259 13.31 -15.89 4.04
CA VAL A 259 13.71 -17.29 4.23
C VAL A 259 12.53 -18.17 3.86
N GLY A 260 12.80 -19.15 2.99
CA GLY A 260 11.81 -20.06 2.44
C GLY A 260 10.90 -19.42 1.37
N ASP A 261 10.41 -20.26 0.51
CA ASP A 261 9.45 -19.87 -0.52
C ASP A 261 8.06 -19.66 0.11
N SER A 262 7.29 -18.77 -0.47
CA SER A 262 5.89 -18.58 -0.09
C SER A 262 5.09 -19.81 -0.47
N PRO A 263 4.24 -20.36 0.43
CA PRO A 263 3.33 -21.42 0.05
C PRO A 263 2.27 -20.90 -0.94
N GLU A 264 1.68 -21.80 -1.71
CA GLU A 264 0.48 -21.47 -2.48
C GLU A 264 -0.66 -21.12 -1.51
N GLN A 265 -1.27 -19.96 -1.72
CA GLN A 265 -2.37 -19.46 -0.86
C GLN A 265 -3.58 -20.39 -0.92
N TYR A 266 -3.88 -20.91 -2.11
CA TYR A 266 -4.96 -21.84 -2.34
C TYR A 266 -4.41 -23.16 -2.84
N SER A 267 -4.74 -24.27 -2.18
CA SER A 267 -4.48 -25.60 -2.72
C SER A 267 -5.36 -25.80 -3.97
N ASN A 268 -4.74 -26.31 -5.04
CA ASN A 268 -5.47 -26.71 -6.25
C ASN A 268 -6.50 -27.78 -5.87
N TYR A 269 -7.77 -27.41 -5.81
CA TYR A 269 -8.89 -28.35 -5.61
C TYR A 269 -9.19 -29.21 -6.85
N ASP A 270 -8.37 -29.13 -7.91
CA ASP A 270 -8.62 -29.79 -9.20
C ASP A 270 -8.14 -31.25 -9.26
N GLU A 271 -7.79 -31.91 -8.14
CA GLU A 271 -7.39 -33.35 -8.17
C GLU A 271 -8.49 -34.34 -7.77
N PHE A 272 -9.76 -33.94 -7.79
CA PHE A 272 -10.87 -34.89 -7.59
C PHE A 272 -11.93 -34.77 -8.69
N GLU A 273 -11.55 -35.12 -9.95
CA GLU A 273 -12.44 -35.64 -10.96
C GLU A 273 -11.99 -37.05 -11.43
#